data_c0092629446c0f86766d735b8ec13777
#
_entry.id   c0092629446c0f86766d735b8ec13777
#
_cell.length_a   1.000
_cell.length_b   1.000
_cell.length_c   1.000
_cell.angle_alpha   90.00
_cell.angle_beta   90.00
_cell.angle_gamma   90.00
#
_symmetry.space_group_name_H-M   'P 1'
#
loop_
_entity.id
_entity.type
_entity.pdbx_description
1 polymer ?
#
loop_
_entity_poly.entity_id
_entity_poly.type
_entity_poly.pdbx_seq_one_letter_code
_entity_poly.pdbx_strand_id
1 'polypeptide(L)'
;MMSTRSRELSTPLRKFKCVVLGNVSVGKTSLITRFMYDTFDENYKTTIGIDFLSKTMYLESDTIRLMVWDTAGQERYRCLVPSYLRDSAAAIVAYDITRTETFQEASNWIDIVRKERGDDVIIMLVGNKTDRQDERQVSWEDGEQMSKESSSMFIEVSAKSGYNVNLLFKRLAQAMPGLQSTRLNRSISNLGWSNTDLDEMTEINLENAYELEFEKQCNCPC
;
A
#
# COMPACT_ATOMS: atom_id res chain seq x y z
N MET A 1 -3.89 -51.18 5.16
CA MET A 1 -3.86 -49.98 4.30
C MET A 1 -4.38 -48.82 5.12
N MET A 2 -3.46 -48.05 5.72
CA MET A 2 -3.79 -46.85 6.49
C MET A 2 -3.70 -45.66 5.55
N SER A 3 -4.85 -45.04 5.25
CA SER A 3 -4.95 -43.80 4.47
C SER A 3 -4.53 -42.65 5.37
N THR A 4 -3.34 -42.11 5.16
CA THR A 4 -2.88 -40.85 5.77
C THR A 4 -3.61 -39.67 5.05
N ARG A 5 -4.70 -39.22 5.64
CA ARG A 5 -5.30 -37.93 5.27
C ARG A 5 -4.34 -36.82 5.71
N SER A 6 -3.62 -36.26 4.75
CA SER A 6 -2.94 -34.97 4.91
C SER A 6 -4.00 -33.93 5.27
N ARG A 7 -4.02 -33.45 6.50
CA ARG A 7 -4.75 -32.24 6.88
C ARG A 7 -4.02 -31.09 6.24
N GLU A 8 -4.54 -30.60 5.13
CA GLU A 8 -4.21 -29.26 4.66
C GLU A 8 -4.66 -28.29 5.77
N LEU A 9 -3.69 -27.76 6.51
CA LEU A 9 -3.92 -26.65 7.41
C LEU A 9 -4.17 -25.40 6.53
N SER A 10 -5.42 -25.19 6.18
CA SER A 10 -5.81 -23.91 5.57
C SER A 10 -5.61 -22.82 6.61
N THR A 11 -4.56 -22.00 6.45
CA THR A 11 -4.37 -20.81 7.27
C THR A 11 -5.63 -19.92 7.15
N PRO A 12 -6.23 -19.50 8.27
CA PRO A 12 -7.46 -18.72 8.22
C PRO A 12 -7.22 -17.39 7.48
N LEU A 13 -8.07 -17.06 6.52
CA LEU A 13 -8.01 -15.83 5.76
C LEU A 13 -8.12 -14.61 6.70
N ARG A 14 -7.03 -13.89 6.88
CA ARG A 14 -6.98 -12.69 7.71
C ARG A 14 -7.49 -11.49 6.94
N LYS A 15 -8.26 -10.64 7.61
CA LYS A 15 -8.82 -9.41 7.03
C LYS A 15 -8.17 -8.21 7.69
N PHE A 16 -7.69 -7.26 6.88
CA PHE A 16 -7.06 -6.03 7.35
C PHE A 16 -7.75 -4.82 6.74
N LYS A 17 -8.10 -3.88 7.59
CA LYS A 17 -8.69 -2.60 7.19
C LYS A 17 -7.57 -1.60 6.91
N CYS A 18 -7.61 -0.98 5.73
CA CYS A 18 -6.73 0.11 5.30
C CYS A 18 -7.58 1.32 4.92
N VAL A 19 -7.27 2.48 5.44
CA VAL A 19 -7.96 3.74 5.13
C VAL A 19 -7.04 4.60 4.27
N VAL A 20 -7.56 5.17 3.16
CA VAL A 20 -6.79 6.05 2.28
C VAL A 20 -7.20 7.49 2.53
N LEU A 21 -6.24 8.31 2.95
CA LEU A 21 -6.41 9.71 3.35
C LEU A 21 -5.58 10.64 2.46
N GLY A 22 -5.86 11.92 2.52
CA GLY A 22 -5.17 12.97 1.77
C GLY A 22 -6.14 13.98 1.17
N ASN A 23 -5.61 15.08 0.65
CA ASN A 23 -6.40 16.19 0.13
C ASN A 23 -7.22 15.81 -1.11
N VAL A 24 -8.09 16.74 -1.53
CA VAL A 24 -8.84 16.61 -2.78
C VAL A 24 -7.87 16.55 -3.96
N SER A 25 -8.20 15.73 -4.96
CA SER A 25 -7.47 15.59 -6.23
C SER A 25 -6.04 15.04 -6.15
N VAL A 26 -5.59 14.52 -5.00
CA VAL A 26 -4.29 13.83 -4.91
C VAL A 26 -4.31 12.45 -5.59
N GLY A 27 -5.50 11.93 -5.94
CA GLY A 27 -5.67 10.68 -6.69
C GLY A 27 -5.90 9.43 -5.84
N LYS A 28 -6.49 9.56 -4.63
CA LYS A 28 -6.83 8.43 -3.75
C LYS A 28 -7.67 7.37 -4.46
N THR A 29 -8.81 7.76 -4.98
CA THR A 29 -9.71 6.89 -5.76
C THR A 29 -9.01 6.27 -6.96
N SER A 30 -8.23 7.07 -7.72
CA SER A 30 -7.49 6.58 -8.88
C SER A 30 -6.44 5.53 -8.49
N LEU A 31 -5.76 5.74 -7.36
CA LEU A 31 -4.79 4.78 -6.82
C LEU A 31 -5.46 3.45 -6.46
N ILE A 32 -6.61 3.51 -5.78
CA ILE A 32 -7.39 2.34 -5.40
C ILE A 32 -7.94 1.62 -6.65
N THR A 33 -8.50 2.37 -7.60
CA THR A 33 -9.02 1.82 -8.85
C THR A 33 -7.93 1.14 -9.66
N ARG A 34 -6.74 1.75 -9.77
CA ARG A 34 -5.58 1.13 -10.41
C ARG A 34 -5.19 -0.18 -9.72
N PHE A 35 -5.13 -0.20 -8.40
CA PHE A 35 -4.80 -1.41 -7.65
C PHE A 35 -5.86 -2.52 -7.80
N MET A 36 -7.15 -2.16 -7.77
CA MET A 36 -8.25 -3.14 -7.81
C MET A 36 -8.47 -3.73 -9.19
N TYR A 37 -8.46 -2.86 -10.22
CA TYR A 37 -8.95 -3.17 -11.57
C TYR A 37 -7.92 -2.98 -12.67
N ASP A 38 -6.72 -2.48 -12.33
CA ASP A 38 -5.66 -2.09 -13.28
C ASP A 38 -6.12 -1.09 -14.35
N THR A 39 -7.06 -0.21 -13.99
CA THR A 39 -7.63 0.82 -14.86
C THR A 39 -7.39 2.22 -14.30
N PHE A 40 -7.42 3.23 -15.19
CA PHE A 40 -7.35 4.63 -14.84
C PHE A 40 -8.37 5.42 -15.68
N ASP A 41 -9.21 6.21 -15.01
CA ASP A 41 -10.15 7.11 -15.66
C ASP A 41 -9.57 8.53 -15.65
N GLU A 42 -9.39 9.13 -16.84
CA GLU A 42 -8.91 10.50 -16.97
C GLU A 42 -9.98 11.54 -16.59
N ASN A 43 -11.25 11.13 -16.59
CA ASN A 43 -12.35 12.02 -16.20
C ASN A 43 -12.38 12.12 -14.67
N TYR A 44 -11.91 13.26 -14.16
CA TYR A 44 -11.92 13.51 -12.72
C TYR A 44 -13.37 13.61 -12.21
N LYS A 45 -13.68 12.76 -11.22
CA LYS A 45 -14.92 12.84 -10.45
C LYS A 45 -14.57 12.97 -8.96
N THR A 46 -15.13 13.97 -8.31
CA THR A 46 -14.94 14.13 -6.87
C THR A 46 -15.65 13.00 -6.13
N THR A 47 -14.93 12.29 -5.26
CA THR A 47 -15.51 11.29 -4.37
C THR A 47 -16.43 11.97 -3.38
N ILE A 48 -17.68 11.50 -3.29
CA ILE A 48 -18.68 11.96 -2.34
C ILE A 48 -18.88 10.88 -1.29
N GLY A 49 -18.55 11.20 -0.03
CA GLY A 49 -18.68 10.24 1.08
C GLY A 49 -17.49 9.28 1.17
N ILE A 50 -17.79 8.01 1.31
CA ILE A 50 -16.80 6.93 1.45
C ILE A 50 -17.21 5.75 0.59
N ASP A 51 -16.22 5.09 -0.02
CA ASP A 51 -16.39 3.84 -0.75
C ASP A 51 -15.55 2.73 -0.10
N PHE A 52 -15.99 1.50 -0.28
CA PHE A 52 -15.38 0.33 0.30
C PHE A 52 -15.10 -0.73 -0.76
N LEU A 53 -13.84 -1.10 -0.90
CA LEU A 53 -13.40 -2.15 -1.81
C LEU A 53 -12.56 -3.19 -1.06
N SER A 54 -12.51 -4.41 -1.57
CA SER A 54 -11.67 -5.44 -0.97
C SER A 54 -11.01 -6.32 -2.03
N LYS A 55 -9.74 -6.67 -1.80
CA LYS A 55 -8.95 -7.57 -2.65
C LYS A 55 -8.26 -8.63 -1.82
N THR A 56 -8.30 -9.88 -2.27
CA THR A 56 -7.50 -10.95 -1.70
C THR A 56 -6.09 -10.85 -2.27
N MET A 57 -5.10 -10.90 -1.40
CA MET A 57 -3.69 -10.85 -1.77
C MET A 57 -3.01 -12.14 -1.29
N TYR A 58 -2.24 -12.72 -2.17
CA TYR A 58 -1.43 -13.89 -1.89
C TYR A 58 0.00 -13.44 -1.63
N LEU A 59 0.45 -13.63 -0.40
CA LEU A 59 1.84 -13.41 0.04
C LEU A 59 2.53 -14.77 0.09
N GLU A 60 3.84 -14.80 0.16
CA GLU A 60 4.62 -16.05 0.10
C GLU A 60 4.15 -17.11 1.12
N SER A 61 3.82 -16.69 2.34
CA SER A 61 3.41 -17.59 3.44
C SER A 61 1.98 -17.39 3.93
N ASP A 62 1.30 -16.34 3.50
CA ASP A 62 0.00 -15.93 4.03
C ASP A 62 -0.94 -15.49 2.92
N THR A 63 -2.23 -15.75 3.11
CA THR A 63 -3.29 -15.17 2.27
C THR A 63 -4.09 -14.18 3.13
N ILE A 64 -4.20 -12.95 2.65
CA ILE A 64 -4.92 -11.89 3.35
C ILE A 64 -6.04 -11.30 2.48
N ARG A 65 -7.03 -10.71 3.12
CA ARG A 65 -8.02 -9.86 2.48
C ARG A 65 -7.82 -8.42 2.93
N LEU A 66 -7.34 -7.60 2.02
CA LEU A 66 -7.19 -6.17 2.26
C LEU A 66 -8.53 -5.47 1.98
N MET A 67 -9.04 -4.77 2.99
CA MET A 67 -10.27 -3.99 2.94
C MET A 67 -9.90 -2.52 2.86
N VAL A 68 -10.03 -1.91 1.68
CA VAL A 68 -9.60 -0.53 1.40
C VAL A 68 -10.81 0.41 1.46
N TRP A 69 -10.67 1.46 2.26
CA TRP A 69 -11.68 2.49 2.44
C TRP A 69 -11.22 3.76 1.73
N ASP A 70 -11.89 4.10 0.61
CA ASP A 70 -11.68 5.35 -0.12
C ASP A 70 -12.42 6.49 0.57
N THR A 71 -11.73 7.55 0.95
CA THR A 71 -12.34 8.69 1.64
C THR A 71 -12.37 9.92 0.77
N ALA A 72 -13.44 10.70 0.87
CA ALA A 72 -13.49 12.03 0.28
C ALA A 72 -12.42 12.92 0.91
N GLY A 73 -11.60 13.57 0.06
CA GLY A 73 -10.51 14.45 0.52
C GLY A 73 -10.94 15.86 0.91
N GLN A 74 -12.24 16.15 0.92
CA GLN A 74 -12.75 17.48 1.26
C GLN A 74 -12.73 17.72 2.78
N GLU A 75 -12.30 18.89 3.19
CA GLU A 75 -12.17 19.32 4.60
C GLU A 75 -13.47 19.18 5.40
N ARG A 76 -14.62 19.36 4.78
CA ARG A 76 -15.94 19.21 5.42
C ARG A 76 -16.22 17.78 5.92
N TYR A 77 -15.51 16.78 5.41
CA TYR A 77 -15.65 15.39 5.85
C TYR A 77 -14.58 14.96 6.85
N ARG A 78 -13.64 15.85 7.24
CA ARG A 78 -12.59 15.54 8.23
C ARG A 78 -13.16 15.07 9.57
N CYS A 79 -14.32 15.59 9.98
CA CYS A 79 -14.97 15.17 11.24
C CYS A 79 -15.38 13.68 11.27
N LEU A 80 -15.51 13.03 10.10
CA LEU A 80 -15.84 11.62 9.98
C LEU A 80 -14.62 10.70 9.99
N VAL A 81 -13.42 11.25 9.75
CA VAL A 81 -12.18 10.47 9.63
C VAL A 81 -11.89 9.63 10.89
N PRO A 82 -12.05 10.11 12.12
CA PRO A 82 -11.87 9.29 13.33
C PRO A 82 -12.70 8.01 13.30
N SER A 83 -13.97 8.09 12.87
CA SER A 83 -14.82 6.90 12.78
C SER A 83 -14.35 5.91 11.70
N TYR A 84 -13.75 6.41 10.62
CA TYR A 84 -13.21 5.57 9.55
C TYR A 84 -11.88 4.91 9.95
N LEU A 85 -11.06 5.60 10.75
CA LEU A 85 -9.79 5.06 11.28
C LEU A 85 -9.99 3.98 12.33
N ARG A 86 -11.16 3.92 12.96
CA ARG A 86 -11.43 2.91 13.97
C ARG A 86 -11.16 1.51 13.43
N ASP A 87 -10.43 0.71 14.20
CA ASP A 87 -10.03 -0.67 13.88
C ASP A 87 -9.22 -0.82 12.58
N SER A 88 -8.64 0.28 12.03
CA SER A 88 -7.74 0.18 10.89
C SER A 88 -6.38 -0.40 11.32
N ALA A 89 -5.86 -1.33 10.54
CA ALA A 89 -4.51 -1.86 10.69
C ALA A 89 -3.47 -0.96 9.99
N ALA A 90 -3.91 -0.25 8.95
CA ALA A 90 -3.05 0.65 8.19
C ALA A 90 -3.80 1.89 7.69
N ALA A 91 -3.03 2.93 7.40
CA ALA A 91 -3.47 4.14 6.71
C ALA A 91 -2.49 4.50 5.59
N ILE A 92 -3.02 4.80 4.41
CA ILE A 92 -2.27 5.40 3.31
C ILE A 92 -2.55 6.90 3.35
N VAL A 93 -1.51 7.72 3.44
CA VAL A 93 -1.59 9.18 3.36
C VAL A 93 -1.00 9.62 2.04
N ALA A 94 -1.86 10.04 1.11
CA ALA A 94 -1.46 10.39 -0.24
C ALA A 94 -1.36 11.92 -0.43
N TYR A 95 -0.29 12.34 -1.12
CA TYR A 95 -0.11 13.70 -1.61
C TYR A 95 0.21 13.70 -3.12
N ASP A 96 0.14 14.86 -3.76
CA ASP A 96 0.46 15.07 -5.15
C ASP A 96 1.85 15.72 -5.25
N ILE A 97 2.83 15.07 -5.89
CA ILE A 97 4.21 15.58 -6.02
C ILE A 97 4.28 16.92 -6.76
N THR A 98 3.23 17.30 -7.51
CA THR A 98 3.14 18.56 -8.25
C THR A 98 2.52 19.69 -7.44
N ARG A 99 2.20 19.46 -6.14
CA ARG A 99 1.50 20.44 -5.30
C ARG A 99 2.00 20.41 -3.85
N THR A 100 2.83 21.39 -3.51
CA THR A 100 3.44 21.53 -2.18
C THR A 100 2.41 21.60 -1.05
N GLU A 101 1.24 22.23 -1.28
CA GLU A 101 0.19 22.35 -0.27
C GLU A 101 -0.33 20.98 0.18
N THR A 102 -0.43 20.02 -0.77
CA THR A 102 -0.90 18.66 -0.43
C THR A 102 0.12 17.87 0.36
N PHE A 103 1.41 18.16 0.16
CA PHE A 103 2.51 17.58 0.93
C PHE A 103 2.54 18.15 2.35
N GLN A 104 2.43 19.47 2.51
CA GLN A 104 2.33 20.10 3.83
C GLN A 104 1.15 19.57 4.64
N GLU A 105 -0.01 19.40 4.01
CA GLU A 105 -1.19 18.81 4.65
C GLU A 105 -1.05 17.32 4.98
N ALA A 106 -0.13 16.60 4.32
CA ALA A 106 0.10 15.18 4.61
C ALA A 106 0.57 14.96 6.06
N SER A 107 1.37 15.87 6.64
CA SER A 107 1.75 15.81 8.05
C SER A 107 0.53 15.87 8.97
N ASN A 108 -0.41 16.77 8.69
CA ASN A 108 -1.66 16.89 9.46
C ASN A 108 -2.51 15.60 9.38
N TRP A 109 -2.52 14.94 8.22
CA TRP A 109 -3.21 13.66 8.06
C TRP A 109 -2.53 12.55 8.89
N ILE A 110 -1.20 12.51 8.92
CA ILE A 110 -0.43 11.57 9.73
C ILE A 110 -0.74 11.80 11.23
N ASP A 111 -0.76 13.05 11.69
CA ASP A 111 -1.08 13.41 13.08
C ASP A 111 -2.48 12.97 13.48
N ILE A 112 -3.47 13.12 12.58
CA ILE A 112 -4.83 12.62 12.82
C ILE A 112 -4.81 11.09 12.99
N VAL A 113 -4.09 10.36 12.13
CA VAL A 113 -3.98 8.90 12.23
C VAL A 113 -3.33 8.49 13.55
N ARG A 114 -2.21 9.12 13.93
CA ARG A 114 -1.50 8.84 15.19
C ARG A 114 -2.37 9.14 16.41
N LYS A 115 -3.08 10.26 16.39
CA LYS A 115 -4.01 10.63 17.47
C LYS A 115 -5.13 9.60 17.69
N GLU A 116 -5.69 9.08 16.61
CA GLU A 116 -6.84 8.16 16.67
C GLU A 116 -6.43 6.70 16.89
N ARG A 117 -5.25 6.30 16.41
CA ARG A 117 -4.83 4.88 16.38
C ARG A 117 -3.55 4.59 17.18
N GLY A 118 -2.83 5.62 17.62
CA GLY A 118 -1.55 5.44 18.30
C GLY A 118 -0.45 4.96 17.36
N ASP A 119 0.58 4.34 17.95
CA ASP A 119 1.79 3.92 17.23
C ASP A 119 1.67 2.54 16.55
N ASP A 120 0.65 1.76 16.89
CA ASP A 120 0.47 0.40 16.36
C ASP A 120 -0.05 0.38 14.91
N VAL A 121 -0.56 1.50 14.40
CA VAL A 121 -1.05 1.60 13.03
C VAL A 121 0.11 1.77 12.05
N ILE A 122 0.07 1.01 10.97
CA ILE A 122 1.03 1.17 9.87
C ILE A 122 0.63 2.38 9.04
N ILE A 123 1.55 3.34 8.87
CA ILE A 123 1.32 4.50 8.00
C ILE A 123 2.22 4.38 6.77
N MET A 124 1.63 4.54 5.60
CA MET A 124 2.33 4.63 4.33
C MET A 124 2.11 6.02 3.73
N LEU A 125 3.15 6.85 3.71
CA LEU A 125 3.19 8.12 3.00
C LEU A 125 3.40 7.87 1.51
N VAL A 126 2.55 8.44 0.66
CA VAL A 126 2.54 8.16 -0.77
C VAL A 126 2.60 9.43 -1.59
N GLY A 127 3.71 9.65 -2.30
CA GLY A 127 3.82 10.68 -3.34
C GLY A 127 3.23 10.18 -4.65
N ASN A 128 2.07 10.68 -5.05
CA ASN A 128 1.38 10.26 -6.27
C ASN A 128 1.66 11.22 -7.44
N LYS A 129 1.39 10.76 -8.65
CA LYS A 129 1.51 11.46 -9.94
C LYS A 129 2.95 11.63 -10.42
N THR A 130 3.80 10.62 -10.19
CA THR A 130 5.18 10.61 -10.70
C THR A 130 5.28 10.65 -12.23
N ASP A 131 4.18 10.41 -12.94
CA ASP A 131 4.07 10.62 -14.39
C ASP A 131 4.17 12.09 -14.81
N ARG A 132 4.05 13.04 -13.85
CA ARG A 132 4.16 14.49 -14.07
C ARG A 132 5.46 15.06 -13.49
N GLN A 133 6.59 14.44 -13.79
CA GLN A 133 7.92 14.87 -13.30
C GLN A 133 8.26 16.30 -13.66
N ASP A 134 7.86 16.76 -14.84
CA ASP A 134 8.14 18.12 -15.33
C ASP A 134 7.46 19.21 -14.48
N GLU A 135 6.43 18.83 -13.72
CA GLU A 135 5.66 19.73 -12.84
C GLU A 135 5.96 19.49 -11.35
N ARG A 136 6.95 18.66 -11.04
CA ARG A 136 7.30 18.31 -9.65
C ARG A 136 7.65 19.55 -8.82
N GLN A 137 7.01 19.67 -7.65
CA GLN A 137 7.29 20.69 -6.64
C GLN A 137 7.81 20.11 -5.33
N VAL A 138 7.61 18.82 -5.09
CA VAL A 138 8.07 18.11 -3.90
C VAL A 138 9.13 17.10 -4.33
N SER A 139 10.34 17.20 -3.76
CA SER A 139 11.41 16.27 -4.04
C SER A 139 11.16 14.90 -3.39
N TRP A 140 11.84 13.88 -3.88
CA TRP A 140 11.79 12.56 -3.27
C TRP A 140 12.40 12.59 -1.86
N GLU A 141 13.46 13.37 -1.68
CA GLU A 141 14.17 13.58 -0.42
C GLU A 141 13.27 14.20 0.64
N ASP A 142 12.42 15.19 0.28
CA ASP A 142 11.45 15.78 1.20
C ASP A 142 10.43 14.73 1.69
N GLY A 143 9.94 13.89 0.79
CA GLY A 143 9.02 12.80 1.11
C GLY A 143 9.67 11.77 2.04
N GLU A 144 10.89 11.36 1.75
CA GLU A 144 11.67 10.45 2.58
C GLU A 144 11.95 11.04 3.97
N GLN A 145 12.31 12.32 4.05
CA GLN A 145 12.55 13.02 5.30
C GLN A 145 11.29 13.04 6.17
N MET A 146 10.15 13.46 5.62
CA MET A 146 8.88 13.47 6.34
C MET A 146 8.52 12.07 6.85
N SER A 147 8.77 11.03 6.07
CA SER A 147 8.49 9.65 6.47
C SER A 147 9.35 9.20 7.65
N LYS A 148 10.63 9.56 7.67
CA LYS A 148 11.55 9.28 8.79
C LYS A 148 11.11 9.99 10.07
N GLU A 149 10.75 11.26 9.96
CA GLU A 149 10.29 12.09 11.10
C GLU A 149 8.98 11.56 11.70
N SER A 150 8.06 11.08 10.85
CA SER A 150 6.76 10.56 11.26
C SER A 150 6.74 9.06 11.56
N SER A 151 7.89 8.37 11.49
CA SER A 151 7.98 6.91 11.61
C SER A 151 6.97 6.19 10.70
N SER A 152 6.89 6.61 9.45
CA SER A 152 6.03 6.04 8.43
C SER A 152 6.86 5.39 7.30
N MET A 153 6.25 4.50 6.54
CA MET A 153 6.82 3.99 5.30
C MET A 153 6.64 5.02 4.20
N PHE A 154 7.50 5.00 3.18
CA PHE A 154 7.42 5.93 2.06
C PHE A 154 7.54 5.22 0.71
N ILE A 155 6.77 5.71 -0.26
CA ILE A 155 6.87 5.29 -1.66
C ILE A 155 6.30 6.36 -2.59
N GLU A 156 6.91 6.54 -3.75
CA GLU A 156 6.33 7.32 -4.83
C GLU A 156 5.69 6.41 -5.88
N VAL A 157 4.56 6.84 -6.41
CA VAL A 157 3.73 6.07 -7.33
C VAL A 157 3.14 6.94 -8.44
N SER A 158 2.62 6.31 -9.49
CA SER A 158 1.69 6.93 -10.43
C SER A 158 0.46 6.06 -10.60
N ALA A 159 -0.69 6.55 -10.17
CA ALA A 159 -1.96 5.90 -10.44
C ALA A 159 -2.27 5.86 -11.96
N LYS A 160 -1.77 6.84 -12.74
CA LYS A 160 -1.98 6.91 -14.19
C LYS A 160 -1.19 5.83 -14.92
N SER A 161 0.12 5.74 -14.72
CA SER A 161 0.97 4.75 -15.38
C SER A 161 0.93 3.37 -14.73
N GLY A 162 0.50 3.27 -13.45
CA GLY A 162 0.57 2.05 -12.66
C GLY A 162 1.90 1.88 -11.90
N TYR A 163 2.86 2.81 -12.10
CA TYR A 163 4.18 2.74 -11.50
C TYR A 163 4.10 2.59 -9.98
N ASN A 164 4.76 1.59 -9.44
CA ASN A 164 4.82 1.25 -8.01
C ASN A 164 3.48 0.99 -7.30
N VAL A 165 2.33 0.99 -7.98
CA VAL A 165 1.03 0.81 -7.31
C VAL A 165 0.91 -0.58 -6.68
N ASN A 166 1.26 -1.64 -7.41
CA ASN A 166 1.26 -2.99 -6.86
C ASN A 166 2.29 -3.16 -5.74
N LEU A 167 3.47 -2.55 -5.88
CA LEU A 167 4.53 -2.58 -4.86
C LEU A 167 4.08 -1.89 -3.57
N LEU A 168 3.41 -0.73 -3.65
CA LEU A 168 2.81 -0.04 -2.50
C LEU A 168 1.93 -0.99 -1.68
N PHE A 169 0.95 -1.62 -2.31
CA PHE A 169 0.02 -2.49 -1.59
C PHE A 169 0.67 -3.80 -1.13
N LYS A 170 1.67 -4.32 -1.86
CA LYS A 170 2.47 -5.47 -1.44
C LYS A 170 3.27 -5.16 -0.17
N ARG A 171 4.02 -4.05 -0.15
CA ARG A 171 4.78 -3.60 1.04
C ARG A 171 3.85 -3.36 2.23
N LEU A 172 2.73 -2.69 2.01
CA LEU A 172 1.73 -2.47 3.06
C LEU A 172 1.21 -3.80 3.62
N ALA A 173 0.86 -4.74 2.75
CA ALA A 173 0.37 -6.06 3.14
C ALA A 173 1.42 -6.85 3.94
N GLN A 174 2.69 -6.83 3.53
CA GLN A 174 3.79 -7.50 4.22
C GLN A 174 4.05 -6.92 5.63
N ALA A 175 3.78 -5.64 5.84
CA ALA A 175 3.93 -4.99 7.13
C ALA A 175 2.78 -5.29 8.11
N MET A 176 1.67 -5.91 7.67
CA MET A 176 0.51 -6.17 8.52
C MET A 176 0.86 -7.02 9.75
N PRO A 177 0.25 -6.74 10.92
CA PRO A 177 0.62 -7.38 12.17
C PRO A 177 0.29 -8.88 12.17
N GLY A 178 1.21 -9.66 12.72
CA GLY A 178 1.03 -11.10 12.94
C GLY A 178 1.23 -11.98 11.70
N LEU A 179 1.67 -11.45 10.56
CA LEU A 179 2.10 -12.23 9.41
C LEU A 179 3.51 -12.82 9.63
N GLN A 180 3.81 -13.95 9.01
CA GLN A 180 5.09 -14.64 9.22
C GLN A 180 6.26 -13.83 8.63
N SER A 181 6.05 -13.13 7.52
CA SER A 181 7.02 -12.23 6.92
C SER A 181 7.46 -11.09 7.85
N THR A 182 6.53 -10.57 8.68
CA THR A 182 6.84 -9.52 9.67
C THR A 182 7.82 -10.00 10.75
N ARG A 183 7.83 -11.30 11.09
CA ARG A 183 8.77 -11.87 12.07
C ARG A 183 10.19 -11.94 11.51
N LEU A 184 10.34 -12.29 10.24
CA LEU A 184 11.64 -12.33 9.54
C LEU A 184 12.22 -10.92 9.41
N ASN A 185 11.42 -9.94 8.96
CA ASN A 185 11.88 -8.56 8.79
C ASN A 185 12.31 -7.89 10.11
N ARG A 186 11.60 -8.16 11.23
CA ARG A 186 12.05 -7.69 12.56
C ARG A 186 13.37 -8.32 13.01
N SER A 187 13.66 -9.53 12.61
CA SER A 187 14.94 -10.19 12.92
C SER A 187 16.06 -9.65 12.04
N ILE A 188 15.79 -9.27 10.80
CA ILE A 188 16.75 -8.71 9.84
C ILE A 188 17.06 -7.24 10.17
N SER A 189 16.08 -6.42 10.53
CA SER A 189 16.30 -5.03 10.94
C SER A 189 17.18 -4.92 12.21
N ASN A 190 17.13 -5.93 13.08
CA ASN A 190 18.03 -6.03 14.25
C ASN A 190 19.47 -6.39 13.87
N LEU A 191 19.72 -6.85 12.62
CA LEU A 191 21.05 -7.15 12.07
C LEU A 191 21.66 -5.98 11.30
N GLY A 192 21.02 -4.81 11.24
CA GLY A 192 21.56 -3.58 10.65
C GLY A 192 21.54 -3.56 9.11
N TRP A 193 20.74 -4.37 8.46
CA TRP A 193 20.58 -4.37 7.01
C TRP A 193 19.57 -3.29 6.61
N SER A 194 19.90 -2.53 5.55
CA SER A 194 19.04 -1.47 5.03
C SER A 194 17.90 -2.06 4.17
N ASN A 195 16.78 -1.33 4.07
CA ASN A 195 15.64 -1.74 3.23
C ASN A 195 16.01 -1.86 1.73
N THR A 196 17.09 -1.21 1.28
CA THR A 196 17.61 -1.29 -0.09
C THR A 196 18.14 -2.68 -0.45
N ASP A 197 18.74 -3.38 0.51
CA ASP A 197 19.29 -4.73 0.27
C ASP A 197 18.19 -5.78 0.11
N LEU A 198 16.98 -5.52 0.66
CA LEU A 198 15.81 -6.38 0.52
C LEU A 198 15.07 -6.17 -0.81
N ASP A 199 15.11 -4.96 -1.36
CA ASP A 199 14.48 -4.63 -2.64
C ASP A 199 15.20 -5.30 -3.82
N GLU A 200 16.54 -5.34 -3.84
CA GLU A 200 17.32 -6.04 -4.88
C GLU A 200 17.06 -7.56 -4.87
N MET A 201 16.93 -8.18 -3.67
CA MET A 201 16.65 -9.62 -3.58
C MET A 201 15.23 -9.97 -4.04
N THR A 202 14.25 -9.06 -3.91
CA THR A 202 12.87 -9.31 -4.35
C THR A 202 12.69 -9.11 -5.86
N GLU A 203 13.45 -8.21 -6.50
CA GLU A 203 13.44 -8.04 -7.96
C GLU A 203 14.02 -9.27 -8.67
N ILE A 204 15.13 -9.82 -8.18
CA ILE A 204 15.76 -11.04 -8.74
C ILE A 204 14.81 -12.26 -8.67
N ASN A 205 14.00 -12.38 -7.62
CA ASN A 205 13.05 -13.49 -7.49
C ASN A 205 11.80 -13.34 -8.39
N LEU A 206 11.43 -12.10 -8.77
CA LEU A 206 10.28 -11.86 -9.65
C LEU A 206 10.62 -12.17 -11.11
N GLU A 207 11.82 -11.84 -11.59
CA GLU A 207 12.27 -12.21 -12.94
C GLU A 207 12.32 -13.74 -13.12
N ASN A 208 12.88 -14.46 -12.16
CA ASN A 208 12.93 -15.93 -12.17
C ASN A 208 11.54 -16.59 -12.09
N ALA A 209 10.56 -15.97 -11.45
CA ALA A 209 9.19 -16.48 -11.38
C ALA A 209 8.44 -16.35 -12.72
N TYR A 210 8.67 -15.26 -13.45
CA TYR A 210 8.08 -15.07 -14.78
C TYR A 210 8.66 -16.04 -15.82
N GLU A 211 9.97 -16.32 -15.78
CA GLU A 211 10.58 -17.30 -16.68
C GLU A 211 10.09 -18.72 -16.42
N LEU A 212 9.91 -19.13 -15.17
CA LEU A 212 9.40 -20.45 -14.80
C LEU A 212 7.92 -20.67 -15.16
N GLU A 213 7.09 -19.64 -15.19
CA GLU A 213 5.70 -19.75 -15.66
C GLU A 213 5.62 -19.81 -17.20
N PHE A 214 6.51 -19.12 -17.89
CA PHE A 214 6.56 -19.13 -19.37
C PHE A 214 7.01 -20.50 -19.91
N GLU A 215 7.97 -21.16 -19.27
CA GLU A 215 8.43 -22.50 -19.65
C GLU A 215 7.36 -23.60 -19.40
N LYS A 216 6.51 -23.43 -18.39
CA LYS A 216 5.42 -24.38 -18.11
C LYS A 216 4.26 -24.32 -19.11
N GLN A 217 4.05 -23.19 -19.77
CA GLN A 217 3.00 -23.03 -20.79
C GLN A 217 3.42 -23.52 -22.19
N CYS A 218 4.72 -23.67 -22.45
CA CYS A 218 5.22 -24.12 -23.77
C CYS A 218 5.43 -25.62 -23.92
N ASN A 219 5.21 -26.42 -22.88
CA ASN A 219 5.36 -27.89 -22.94
C ASN A 219 4.02 -28.60 -22.96
N CYS A 220 3.23 -28.43 -24.04
CA CYS A 220 2.19 -29.38 -24.43
C CYS A 220 2.73 -30.22 -25.61
N PRO A 221 2.89 -31.55 -25.47
CA PRO A 221 3.22 -32.40 -26.58
C PRO A 221 2.00 -32.56 -27.50
N CYS A 222 2.24 -32.37 -28.80
CA CYS A 222 1.32 -32.80 -29.88
C CYS A 222 1.13 -34.32 -29.90
#